data_de968bfed5c14a3a778dd31a89298abe
#
_entry.id   de968bfed5c14a3a778dd31a89298abe
#
_cell.length_a   1.000
_cell.length_b   1.000
_cell.length_c   1.000
_cell.angle_alpha   90.00
_cell.angle_beta   90.00
_cell.angle_gamma   90.00
#
_symmetry.space_group_name_H-M   'P 1'
#
loop_
_entity.id
_entity.type
_entity.pdbx_description
1 polymer ?
#
loop_
_entity_poly.entity_id
_entity_poly.type
_entity_poly.pdbx_seq_one_letter_code
_entity_poly.pdbx_strand_id
1 'polypeptide(L)' 'MKINEMIRELRIKKGFTQEQLASLLGVSAPAVNKWEKAASYPDITLLPALA' A
#
# COMPACT_ATOMS: atom_id res chain seq x y z
N MET A 1 -14.19 -3.46 -5.69
CA MET A 1 -13.19 -3.57 -4.63
C MET A 1 -12.54 -2.22 -4.40
N LYS A 2 -12.42 -1.80 -3.15
CA LYS A 2 -11.78 -0.54 -2.81
C LYS A 2 -10.27 -0.74 -2.74
N ILE A 3 -9.52 0.19 -3.32
CA ILE A 3 -8.07 0.06 -3.41
C ILE A 3 -7.40 0.09 -2.03
N ASN A 4 -7.95 0.86 -1.08
CA ASN A 4 -7.42 0.91 0.27
C ASN A 4 -7.52 -0.44 0.97
N GLU A 5 -8.61 -1.15 0.79
CA GLU A 5 -8.79 -2.48 1.36
C GLU A 5 -7.87 -3.48 0.68
N MET A 6 -7.70 -3.39 -0.63
CA MET A 6 -6.81 -4.26 -1.38
C MET A 6 -5.37 -4.14 -0.92
N ILE A 7 -4.89 -2.92 -0.73
CA ILE A 7 -3.52 -2.66 -0.27
C ILE A 7 -3.30 -3.30 1.10
N ARG A 8 -4.23 -3.09 2.01
CA ARG A 8 -4.11 -3.64 3.36
C ARG A 8 -4.13 -5.16 3.35
N GLU A 9 -5.04 -5.76 2.59
CA GLU A 9 -5.15 -7.21 2.50
C GLU A 9 -3.90 -7.84 1.92
N LEU A 10 -3.36 -7.26 0.86
CA LEU A 10 -2.12 -7.75 0.26
C LEU A 10 -0.96 -7.67 1.24
N ARG A 11 -0.88 -6.57 1.99
CA ARG A 11 0.17 -6.39 2.98
C ARG A 11 0.10 -7.46 4.06
N ILE A 12 -1.09 -7.65 4.62
CA ILE A 12 -1.30 -8.63 5.69
C ILE A 12 -1.08 -10.04 5.19
N LYS A 13 -1.59 -10.36 4.00
CA LYS A 13 -1.44 -11.67 3.40
C LYS A 13 0.02 -12.05 3.20
N LYS A 14 0.86 -11.08 2.85
CA LYS A 14 2.29 -11.31 2.65
C LYS A 14 3.10 -11.16 3.93
N GLY A 15 2.47 -10.79 5.03
CA GLY A 15 3.14 -10.65 6.32
C GLY A 15 4.01 -9.40 6.43
N PHE A 16 3.73 -8.36 5.66
CA PHE A 16 4.48 -7.11 5.70
C PHE A 16 3.88 -6.12 6.68
N THR A 17 4.74 -5.32 7.33
CA THR A 17 4.30 -4.12 8.01
C THR A 17 4.16 -3.00 6.98
N GLN A 18 3.55 -1.87 7.39
CA GLN A 18 3.46 -0.71 6.50
C GLN A 18 4.84 -0.23 6.06
N GLU A 19 5.81 -0.25 6.99
CA GLU A 19 7.17 0.15 6.67
C GLU A 19 7.83 -0.78 5.67
N GLN A 20 7.61 -2.09 5.82
CA GLN A 20 8.16 -3.07 4.89
C GLN A 20 7.58 -2.90 3.50
N LEU A 21 6.27 -2.71 3.40
CA LEU A 21 5.64 -2.48 2.11
C LEU A 21 6.12 -1.17 1.48
N ALA A 22 6.22 -0.12 2.27
CA ALA A 22 6.72 1.17 1.79
C ALA A 22 8.13 1.06 1.22
N SER A 23 9.00 0.32 1.91
CA SER A 23 10.36 0.09 1.45
C SER A 23 10.39 -0.63 0.11
N LEU A 24 9.54 -1.64 -0.06
CA LEU A 24 9.46 -2.37 -1.32
C LEU A 24 9.00 -1.49 -2.48
N LEU A 25 8.09 -0.57 -2.21
CA LEU A 25 7.54 0.30 -3.24
C LEU A 25 8.34 1.58 -3.45
N GLY A 26 9.33 1.84 -2.59
CA GLY A 26 10.12 3.06 -2.68
C GLY A 26 9.37 4.30 -2.21
N VAL A 27 8.43 4.14 -1.28
CA VAL A 27 7.65 5.24 -0.72
C VAL A 27 7.82 5.27 0.79
N SER A 28 7.24 6.28 1.45
CA SER A 28 7.32 6.40 2.90
C SER A 28 6.22 5.58 3.57
N ALA A 29 6.46 5.16 4.83
CA ALA A 29 5.44 4.46 5.61
C ALA A 29 4.18 5.31 5.83
N PRO A 30 4.26 6.63 6.10
CA PRO A 30 3.07 7.46 6.16
C PRO A 30 2.24 7.46 4.88
N ALA A 31 2.89 7.31 3.71
CA ALA A 31 2.16 7.23 2.45
C ALA A 31 1.29 5.97 2.40
N VAL A 32 1.86 4.82 2.78
CA VAL A 32 1.10 3.56 2.83
C VAL A 32 -0.05 3.69 3.82
N ASN A 33 0.20 4.29 4.98
CA ASN A 33 -0.84 4.51 5.98
C ASN A 33 -2.01 5.32 5.42
N LYS A 34 -1.71 6.39 4.68
CA LYS A 34 -2.75 7.21 4.05
C LYS A 34 -3.53 6.43 3.01
N TRP A 35 -2.87 5.57 2.26
CA TRP A 35 -3.55 4.73 1.27
C TRP A 35 -4.53 3.78 1.94
N GLU A 36 -4.14 3.17 3.06
CA GLU A 36 -5.00 2.23 3.78
C GLU A 36 -6.18 2.93 4.46
N LYS A 37 -6.04 4.22 4.77
CA LYS A 37 -7.11 5.03 5.34
C LYS A 37 -7.98 5.70 4.27
N ALA A 38 -7.67 5.51 3.00
CA ALA A 38 -8.33 6.18 1.88
C ALA A 38 -8.17 7.71 1.91
N ALA A 39 -7.15 8.21 2.63
CA ALA A 39 -6.85 9.63 2.66
C ALA A 39 -6.12 10.07 1.39
N SER A 40 -5.42 9.15 0.75
CA SER A 40 -4.81 9.37 -0.55
C SER A 40 -4.71 8.01 -1.25
N TYR A 41 -4.30 8.02 -2.52
CA TYR A 41 -4.18 6.79 -3.29
C TYR A 41 -2.79 6.72 -3.91
N PRO A 42 -2.24 5.50 -4.11
CA PRO A 42 -0.96 5.36 -4.79
C PRO A 42 -1.02 5.88 -6.22
N ASP A 43 0.12 6.31 -6.72
CA ASP A 43 0.25 6.69 -8.11
C ASP A 43 -0.13 5.47 -8.98
N ILE A 44 -0.78 5.73 -10.11
CA ILE A 44 -1.19 4.67 -11.01
C ILE A 44 -0.02 3.81 -11.48
N THR A 45 1.18 4.38 -11.51
CA THR A 45 2.40 3.65 -11.88
C THR A 45 2.81 2.62 -10.85
N LEU A 46 2.32 2.74 -9.61
CA LEU A 46 2.62 1.79 -8.54
C LEU A 46 1.63 0.62 -8.50
N LEU A 47 0.48 0.75 -9.14
CA LEU A 47 -0.55 -0.28 -9.09
C LEU A 47 -0.08 -1.65 -9.58
N PRO A 48 0.68 -1.76 -10.67
CA PRO A 48 1.20 -3.07 -11.10
C PRO A 48 2.11 -3.72 -10.07
N ALA A 49 2.85 -2.94 -9.29
CA ALA A 49 3.72 -3.48 -8.25
C ALA A 49 2.91 -4.02 -7.06
N LEU A 50 1.71 -3.50 -6.84
CA LEU A 50 0.81 -3.95 -5.78
C LEU A 50 0.02 -5.18 -6.19
N ALA A 51 -0.18 -5.36 -7.46
CA ALA A 51 -0.90 -6.53 -7.98
C ALA A 51 0.01 -7.79 -8.00
#